data_50c064055449f795bbcc622eb97221f1
#
_entry.id   50c064055449f795bbcc622eb97221f1
#
_cell.length_a   1.000
_cell.length_b   1.000
_cell.length_c   1.000
_cell.angle_alpha   90.00
_cell.angle_beta   90.00
_cell.angle_gamma   90.00
#
_symmetry.space_group_name_H-M   'P 1'
#
loop_
_entity.id
_entity.type
_entity.pdbx_description
1 polymer ?
#
loop_
_entity_poly.entity_id
_entity_poly.type
_entity_poly.pdbx_seq_one_letter_code
_entity_poly.pdbx_strand_id
1 'polypeptide(L)'
;LRATERGMEHHHQHTCPAMYRTLLKSKIHRATTTHCELHYEGSCAIDEDLLDAANLCENEQVHIWNINNGERLITYAIKGQRGSGMISVNGSAARRAAVGDLLIIAAFAQVPEDKVATHEPQLVFVDGHNRQTELRHHVPTQAL
;
A
#
# COMPACT_ATOMS: atom_id res chain seq x y z
N LEU A 1 54.15 -12.24 -38.72
CA LEU A 1 52.75 -11.91 -38.38
C LEU A 1 52.57 -12.20 -36.90
N ARG A 2 52.65 -11.14 -36.06
CA ARG A 2 52.37 -11.22 -34.62
C ARG A 2 50.95 -10.70 -34.42
N ALA A 3 50.05 -11.56 -33.88
CA ALA A 3 48.74 -11.20 -33.40
C ALA A 3 48.90 -10.48 -32.05
N THR A 4 48.44 -9.27 -31.97
CA THR A 4 48.35 -8.51 -30.72
C THR A 4 47.09 -8.94 -30.01
N GLU A 5 47.25 -9.65 -28.90
CA GLU A 5 46.19 -9.89 -27.94
C GLU A 5 45.87 -8.55 -27.24
N ARG A 6 44.71 -7.99 -27.53
CA ARG A 6 44.15 -6.91 -26.73
C ARG A 6 43.48 -7.53 -25.53
N GLY A 7 44.07 -7.35 -24.36
CA GLY A 7 43.48 -7.73 -23.08
C GLY A 7 42.17 -7.01 -22.89
N MET A 8 41.09 -7.78 -22.68
CA MET A 8 39.84 -7.30 -22.16
C MET A 8 40.07 -6.95 -20.68
N GLU A 9 40.19 -5.65 -20.39
CA GLU A 9 40.10 -5.19 -19.02
C GLU A 9 38.65 -5.35 -18.58
N HIS A 10 38.38 -6.35 -17.78
CA HIS A 10 37.15 -6.46 -17.05
C HIS A 10 37.12 -5.37 -15.95
N HIS A 11 36.46 -4.26 -16.23
CA HIS A 11 36.11 -3.32 -15.18
C HIS A 11 35.10 -4.01 -14.25
N HIS A 12 35.59 -4.54 -13.13
CA HIS A 12 34.72 -4.85 -12.00
C HIS A 12 34.20 -3.53 -11.46
N GLN A 13 32.98 -3.16 -11.84
CA GLN A 13 32.26 -2.11 -11.14
C GLN A 13 31.96 -2.65 -9.74
N HIS A 14 32.67 -2.14 -8.74
CA HIS A 14 32.29 -2.30 -7.35
C HIS A 14 31.01 -1.51 -7.15
N THR A 15 29.86 -2.16 -7.37
CA THR A 15 28.59 -1.61 -6.92
C THR A 15 28.55 -1.75 -5.40
N CYS A 16 28.56 -0.63 -4.64
CA CYS A 16 28.22 -0.67 -3.24
C CYS A 16 26.84 -1.34 -3.08
N PRO A 17 26.65 -2.22 -2.06
CA PRO A 17 25.33 -2.77 -1.80
C PRO A 17 24.32 -1.62 -1.70
N ALA A 18 23.27 -1.67 -2.51
CA ALA A 18 22.23 -0.67 -2.47
C ALA A 18 21.52 -0.73 -1.12
N MET A 19 21.41 0.42 -0.44
CA MET A 19 20.58 0.55 0.74
C MET A 19 19.17 0.95 0.35
N TYR A 20 18.20 0.30 0.98
CA TYR A 20 16.78 0.57 0.80
C TYR A 20 16.15 0.90 2.14
N ARG A 21 15.17 1.77 2.12
CA ARG A 21 14.32 2.04 3.27
C ARG A 21 12.89 1.62 2.95
N THR A 22 12.22 1.06 3.94
CA THR A 22 10.78 0.78 3.82
C THR A 22 10.02 2.05 4.17
N LEU A 23 9.38 2.65 3.18
CA LEU A 23 8.64 3.91 3.33
C LEU A 23 7.17 3.70 3.02
N LEU A 24 6.33 4.57 3.59
CA LEU A 24 4.91 4.59 3.26
C LEU A 24 4.73 4.88 1.77
N LYS A 25 4.14 3.94 1.06
CA LYS A 25 3.82 4.08 -0.37
C LYS A 25 2.46 4.73 -0.58
N SER A 26 1.45 4.23 0.14
CA SER A 26 0.08 4.73 0.01
C SER A 26 -0.73 4.45 1.25
N LYS A 27 -1.80 5.20 1.40
CA LYS A 27 -2.74 5.06 2.51
C LYS A 27 -4.13 5.44 2.03
N ILE A 28 -5.13 4.60 2.33
CA ILE A 28 -6.54 4.98 2.26
C ILE A 28 -6.96 5.31 3.69
N HIS A 29 -7.28 6.56 3.94
CA HIS A 29 -7.49 7.08 5.28
C HIS A 29 -8.96 7.07 5.66
N ARG A 30 -9.30 6.33 6.73
CA ARG A 30 -10.64 6.27 7.34
C ARG A 30 -11.71 5.71 6.39
N ALA A 31 -11.37 4.64 5.68
CA ALA A 31 -12.34 3.90 4.88
C ALA A 31 -13.34 3.19 5.80
N THR A 32 -14.61 3.22 5.44
CA THR A 32 -15.66 2.53 6.18
C THR A 32 -15.77 1.08 5.74
N THR A 33 -15.68 0.14 6.66
CA THR A 33 -15.89 -1.29 6.39
C THR A 33 -17.33 -1.51 5.97
N THR A 34 -17.54 -2.08 4.77
CA THR A 34 -18.88 -2.38 4.24
C THR A 34 -19.28 -3.82 4.45
N HIS A 35 -18.33 -4.74 4.48
CA HIS A 35 -18.56 -6.17 4.59
C HIS A 35 -17.47 -6.83 5.45
N CYS A 36 -17.85 -7.89 6.16
CA CYS A 36 -16.94 -8.77 6.90
C CYS A 36 -17.36 -10.23 6.59
N GLU A 37 -16.67 -10.86 5.63
CA GLU A 37 -17.03 -12.15 5.09
C GLU A 37 -16.11 -13.24 5.62
N LEU A 38 -16.44 -13.79 6.79
CA LEU A 38 -15.61 -14.77 7.49
C LEU A 38 -15.27 -16.01 6.65
N HIS A 39 -16.23 -16.48 5.87
CA HIS A 39 -16.09 -17.71 5.09
C HIS A 39 -15.65 -17.46 3.64
N TYR A 40 -15.34 -16.25 3.29
CA TYR A 40 -14.70 -15.93 2.03
C TYR A 40 -13.20 -16.22 2.12
N GLU A 41 -12.57 -16.54 0.99
CA GLU A 41 -11.11 -16.63 0.95
C GLU A 41 -10.51 -15.34 1.47
N GLY A 42 -9.41 -15.39 2.22
CA GLY A 42 -8.79 -14.24 2.88
C GLY A 42 -8.68 -13.03 1.95
N SER A 43 -8.19 -11.92 2.42
CA SER A 43 -7.99 -10.70 1.63
C SER A 43 -8.80 -9.51 2.13
N CYS A 44 -8.55 -8.35 1.51
CA CYS A 44 -9.40 -7.18 1.63
C CYS A 44 -9.84 -6.77 0.22
N ALA A 45 -11.14 -6.87 -0.04
CA ALA A 45 -11.69 -6.36 -1.30
C ALA A 45 -11.88 -4.85 -1.19
N ILE A 46 -11.26 -4.13 -2.10
CA ILE A 46 -11.24 -2.66 -2.14
C ILE A 46 -11.81 -2.20 -3.47
N ASP A 47 -12.78 -1.27 -3.45
CA ASP A 47 -13.28 -0.63 -4.65
C ASP A 47 -12.13 -0.29 -5.60
N GLU A 48 -12.22 -0.75 -6.85
CA GLU A 48 -11.14 -0.59 -7.83
C GLU A 48 -10.77 0.87 -8.07
N ASP A 49 -11.72 1.81 -7.92
CA ASP A 49 -11.42 3.25 -7.98
C ASP A 49 -10.45 3.68 -6.87
N LEU A 50 -10.58 3.11 -5.68
CA LEU A 50 -9.68 3.39 -4.56
C LEU A 50 -8.32 2.71 -4.74
N LEU A 51 -8.29 1.51 -5.32
CA LEU A 51 -7.02 0.85 -5.68
C LEU A 51 -6.24 1.72 -6.66
N ASP A 52 -6.90 2.23 -7.69
CA ASP A 52 -6.27 3.11 -8.68
C ASP A 52 -5.76 4.39 -8.02
N ALA A 53 -6.58 5.05 -7.20
CA ALA A 53 -6.22 6.29 -6.52
C ALA A 53 -5.02 6.11 -5.58
N ALA A 54 -4.96 4.98 -4.88
CA ALA A 54 -3.88 4.66 -3.94
C ALA A 54 -2.67 3.98 -4.60
N ASN A 55 -2.72 3.74 -5.91
CA ASN A 55 -1.70 2.97 -6.62
C ASN A 55 -1.44 1.60 -5.98
N LEU A 56 -2.52 0.91 -5.64
CA LEU A 56 -2.50 -0.45 -5.15
C LEU A 56 -2.92 -1.41 -6.26
N CYS A 57 -2.21 -2.52 -6.38
CA CYS A 57 -2.58 -3.56 -7.33
C CYS A 57 -3.16 -4.79 -6.62
N GLU A 58 -3.86 -5.61 -7.38
CA GLU A 58 -4.34 -6.90 -6.90
C GLU A 58 -3.17 -7.75 -6.36
N ASN A 59 -3.40 -8.44 -5.27
CA ASN A 59 -2.42 -9.26 -4.54
C ASN A 59 -1.34 -8.47 -3.79
N GLU A 60 -1.37 -7.18 -3.82
CA GLU A 60 -0.41 -6.38 -3.05
C GLU A 60 -0.67 -6.50 -1.56
N GLN A 61 0.40 -6.65 -0.78
CA GLN A 61 0.33 -6.66 0.67
C GLN A 61 -0.18 -5.32 1.19
N VAL A 62 -1.18 -5.37 2.08
CA VAL A 62 -1.69 -4.20 2.77
C VAL A 62 -1.74 -4.42 4.27
N HIS A 63 -1.49 -3.36 5.01
CA HIS A 63 -1.73 -3.28 6.45
C HIS A 63 -3.10 -2.66 6.66
N ILE A 64 -3.88 -3.23 7.56
CA ILE A 64 -5.18 -2.69 7.96
C ILE A 64 -5.11 -2.31 9.43
N TRP A 65 -5.39 -1.05 9.72
CA TRP A 65 -5.43 -0.52 11.08
C TRP A 65 -6.85 -0.09 11.40
N ASN A 66 -7.48 -0.78 12.33
CA ASN A 66 -8.86 -0.51 12.73
C ASN A 66 -8.87 0.59 13.79
N ILE A 67 -9.47 1.73 13.45
CA ILE A 67 -9.53 2.90 14.35
C ILE A 67 -10.45 2.62 15.54
N ASN A 68 -11.52 1.84 15.35
CA ASN A 68 -12.55 1.64 16.37
C ASN A 68 -12.10 0.67 17.48
N ASN A 69 -11.31 -0.34 17.17
CA ASN A 69 -10.91 -1.36 18.15
C ASN A 69 -9.39 -1.46 18.37
N GLY A 70 -8.59 -0.72 17.60
CA GLY A 70 -7.14 -0.72 17.70
C GLY A 70 -6.46 -1.95 17.09
N GLU A 71 -7.18 -2.87 16.49
CA GLU A 71 -6.62 -4.06 15.86
C GLU A 71 -5.79 -3.69 14.63
N ARG A 72 -4.70 -4.42 14.46
CA ARG A 72 -3.78 -4.27 13.32
C ARG A 72 -3.54 -5.63 12.70
N LEU A 73 -3.63 -5.70 11.38
CA LEU A 73 -3.41 -6.95 10.65
C LEU A 73 -2.75 -6.68 9.31
N ILE A 74 -2.19 -7.73 8.73
CA ILE A 74 -1.59 -7.70 7.41
C ILE A 74 -2.31 -8.72 6.55
N THR A 75 -2.71 -8.30 5.36
CA THR A 75 -3.38 -9.14 4.37
C THR A 75 -2.96 -8.69 2.96
N TYR A 76 -3.73 -9.00 1.96
CA TYR A 76 -3.50 -8.56 0.59
C TYR A 76 -4.79 -8.01 -0.02
N ALA A 77 -4.63 -7.11 -0.99
CA ALA A 77 -5.74 -6.47 -1.67
C ALA A 77 -6.29 -7.35 -2.79
N ILE A 78 -7.60 -7.35 -2.97
CA ILE A 78 -8.27 -7.83 -4.16
C ILE A 78 -9.20 -6.75 -4.69
N LYS A 79 -9.58 -6.86 -5.96
CA LYS A 79 -10.49 -5.91 -6.59
C LYS A 79 -11.90 -6.08 -6.05
N GLY A 80 -12.45 -5.01 -5.48
CA GLY A 80 -13.88 -4.85 -5.26
C GLY A 80 -14.53 -4.19 -6.47
N GLN A 81 -15.83 -4.36 -6.62
CA GLN A 81 -16.58 -3.78 -7.74
C GLN A 81 -16.32 -2.28 -7.84
N ARG A 82 -15.90 -1.84 -9.03
CA ARG A 82 -15.60 -0.43 -9.32
C ARG A 82 -16.80 0.45 -9.07
N GLY A 83 -16.58 1.52 -8.32
CA GLY A 83 -17.62 2.50 -8.00
C GLY A 83 -18.61 2.06 -6.91
N SER A 84 -18.42 0.89 -6.31
CA SER A 84 -19.32 0.36 -5.28
C SER A 84 -19.11 0.96 -3.87
N GLY A 85 -17.94 1.55 -3.63
CA GLY A 85 -17.51 1.93 -2.29
C GLY A 85 -17.18 0.74 -1.39
N MET A 86 -16.99 -0.46 -1.96
CA MET A 86 -16.74 -1.67 -1.21
C MET A 86 -15.42 -1.65 -0.47
N ILE A 87 -15.47 -1.97 0.81
CA ILE A 87 -14.33 -2.37 1.64
C ILE A 87 -14.77 -3.61 2.41
N SER A 88 -14.36 -4.77 1.93
CA SER A 88 -14.73 -6.05 2.53
C SER A 88 -13.50 -6.71 3.17
N VAL A 89 -13.59 -6.96 4.47
CA VAL A 89 -12.54 -7.66 5.23
C VAL A 89 -12.90 -9.15 5.25
N ASN A 90 -12.11 -9.95 4.57
CA ASN A 90 -12.44 -11.33 4.27
C ASN A 90 -11.61 -12.35 5.06
N GLY A 91 -12.20 -13.53 5.28
CA GLY A 91 -11.53 -14.64 5.94
C GLY A 91 -11.27 -14.38 7.43
N SER A 92 -10.16 -14.85 7.95
CA SER A 92 -9.81 -14.71 9.37
C SER A 92 -9.73 -13.26 9.84
N ALA A 93 -9.39 -12.33 8.95
CA ALA A 93 -9.35 -10.89 9.23
C ALA A 93 -10.74 -10.33 9.61
N ALA A 94 -11.83 -10.97 9.16
CA ALA A 94 -13.18 -10.58 9.53
C ALA A 94 -13.46 -10.71 11.04
N ARG A 95 -12.63 -11.43 11.78
CA ARG A 95 -12.70 -11.48 13.24
C ARG A 95 -12.21 -10.21 13.91
N ARG A 96 -11.50 -9.34 13.20
CA ARG A 96 -10.88 -8.13 13.73
C ARG A 96 -11.53 -6.82 13.26
N ALA A 97 -12.61 -6.94 12.53
CA ALA A 97 -13.36 -5.78 12.04
C ALA A 97 -14.85 -6.07 12.07
N ALA A 98 -15.64 -5.04 12.24
CA ALA A 98 -17.09 -5.07 12.10
C ALA A 98 -17.51 -4.10 11.00
N VAL A 99 -18.65 -4.37 10.36
CA VAL A 99 -19.25 -3.43 9.40
C VAL A 99 -19.45 -2.08 10.08
N GLY A 100 -19.04 -1.02 9.42
CA GLY A 100 -19.08 0.36 9.97
C GLY A 100 -17.77 0.81 10.62
N ASP A 101 -16.84 -0.10 10.92
CA ASP A 101 -15.54 0.28 11.47
C ASP A 101 -14.74 1.13 10.48
N LEU A 102 -14.05 2.12 10.99
CA LEU A 102 -13.14 2.96 10.22
C LEU A 102 -11.76 2.31 10.16
N LEU A 103 -11.26 2.13 8.96
CA LEU A 103 -9.99 1.48 8.69
C LEU A 103 -9.00 2.44 8.04
N ILE A 104 -7.74 2.30 8.39
CA ILE A 104 -6.64 2.84 7.61
C ILE A 104 -6.02 1.66 6.88
N ILE A 105 -5.95 1.75 5.55
CA ILE A 105 -5.35 0.72 4.70
C ILE A 105 -4.06 1.31 4.13
N ALA A 106 -2.93 0.71 4.46
CA ALA A 106 -1.63 1.24 4.10
C ALA A 106 -0.77 0.21 3.37
N ALA A 107 0.06 0.69 2.48
CA ALA A 107 1.09 -0.11 1.82
C ALA A 107 2.44 0.59 1.92
N PHE A 108 3.50 -0.20 1.88
CA PHE A 108 4.87 0.25 1.99
C PHE A 108 5.66 -0.22 0.78
N ALA A 109 6.72 0.49 0.46
CA ALA A 109 7.60 0.15 -0.63
C ALA A 109 9.06 0.25 -0.18
N GLN A 110 9.91 -0.57 -0.81
CA GLN A 110 11.35 -0.48 -0.66
C GLN A 110 11.86 0.64 -1.57
N VAL A 111 12.39 1.70 -0.98
CA VAL A 111 12.85 2.88 -1.70
C VAL A 111 14.38 2.97 -1.62
N PRO A 112 15.09 3.03 -2.76
CA PRO A 112 16.53 3.21 -2.76
C PRO A 112 16.93 4.51 -2.05
N GLU A 113 18.05 4.49 -1.35
CA GLU A 113 18.51 5.63 -0.54
C GLU A 113 18.59 6.93 -1.34
N ASP A 114 18.99 6.87 -2.61
CA ASP A 114 19.10 8.02 -3.50
C ASP A 114 17.74 8.64 -3.90
N LYS A 115 16.64 7.92 -3.66
CA LYS A 115 15.27 8.38 -3.95
C LYS A 115 14.46 8.71 -2.71
N VAL A 116 15.00 8.52 -1.52
CA VAL A 116 14.27 8.76 -0.27
C VAL A 116 13.85 10.22 -0.13
N ALA A 117 14.74 11.15 -0.47
CA ALA A 117 14.47 12.58 -0.33
C ALA A 117 13.33 13.09 -1.24
N THR A 118 13.09 12.44 -2.36
CA THR A 118 12.05 12.81 -3.34
C THR A 118 10.83 11.91 -3.30
N HIS A 119 10.82 10.92 -2.41
CA HIS A 119 9.70 10.01 -2.28
C HIS A 119 8.44 10.72 -1.80
N GLU A 120 7.33 10.49 -2.51
CA GLU A 120 6.02 11.03 -2.16
C GLU A 120 5.01 9.89 -2.05
N PRO A 121 4.37 9.69 -0.87
CA PRO A 121 3.29 8.72 -0.74
C PRO A 121 2.02 9.23 -1.40
N GLN A 122 1.11 8.30 -1.72
CA GLN A 122 -0.25 8.63 -2.14
C GLN A 122 -1.21 8.45 -0.97
N LEU A 123 -1.76 9.55 -0.47
CA LEU A 123 -2.66 9.58 0.67
C LEU A 123 -4.07 9.88 0.17
N VAL A 124 -4.91 8.87 0.15
CA VAL A 124 -6.29 8.96 -0.35
C VAL A 124 -7.22 9.18 0.84
N PHE A 125 -8.00 10.26 0.79
CA PHE A 125 -9.03 10.57 1.78
C PHE A 125 -10.39 10.25 1.19
N VAL A 126 -11.27 9.70 1.99
CA VAL A 126 -12.61 9.27 1.56
C VAL A 126 -13.69 9.83 2.50
N ASP A 127 -14.90 9.91 1.98
CA ASP A 127 -16.10 10.21 2.78
C ASP A 127 -16.71 8.94 3.40
N GLY A 128 -17.85 9.08 4.06
CA GLY A 128 -18.55 7.95 4.70
C GLY A 128 -19.09 6.89 3.75
N HIS A 129 -19.08 7.14 2.45
CA HIS A 129 -19.46 6.19 1.39
C HIS A 129 -18.25 5.66 0.62
N ASN A 130 -17.03 5.87 1.15
CA ASN A 130 -15.79 5.47 0.52
C ASN A 130 -15.56 6.11 -0.86
N ARG A 131 -16.08 7.32 -1.07
CA ARG A 131 -15.77 8.12 -2.25
C ARG A 131 -14.57 9.00 -1.97
N GLN A 132 -13.65 9.05 -2.92
CA GLN A 132 -12.47 9.89 -2.78
C GLN A 132 -12.88 11.37 -2.71
N THR A 133 -12.40 12.05 -1.66
CA THR A 133 -12.61 13.49 -1.47
C THR A 133 -11.34 14.28 -1.74
N GLU A 134 -10.18 13.67 -1.52
CA GLU A 134 -8.89 14.35 -1.61
C GLU A 134 -7.77 13.35 -1.86
N LEU A 135 -6.73 13.81 -2.54
CA LEU A 135 -5.45 13.10 -2.68
C LEU A 135 -4.34 14.04 -2.22
N ARG A 136 -3.52 13.56 -1.29
CA ARG A 136 -2.34 14.27 -0.81
C ARG A 136 -1.08 13.42 -1.04
N HIS A 137 0.05 14.10 -1.14
CA HIS A 137 1.36 13.46 -1.32
C HIS A 137 2.33 13.78 -0.18
N HIS A 138 1.85 14.43 0.86
CA HIS A 138 2.68 14.87 1.97
C HIS A 138 1.96 14.66 3.30
N VAL A 139 2.68 14.08 4.26
CA VAL A 139 2.21 13.99 5.64
C VAL A 139 2.66 15.26 6.36
N PRO A 140 1.74 16.07 6.90
CA PRO A 140 2.12 17.30 7.58
C PRO A 140 2.93 17.02 8.84
N THR A 141 3.83 17.94 9.16
CA THR A 141 4.52 17.90 10.45
C THR A 141 3.51 18.13 11.56
N GLN A 142 3.51 17.23 12.56
CA GLN A 142 2.64 17.38 13.71
C GLN A 142 3.17 18.50 14.61
N ALA A 143 2.30 19.45 14.96
CA ALA A 143 2.58 20.53 15.91
C ALA A 143 1.92 20.24 17.27
N LEU A 144 2.44 20.89 18.32
CA LEU A 144 1.85 20.84 19.66
C LEU A 144 0.61 21.73 19.73
#